data_fbd78e5263315d0309d760258dd30504
#
_entry.id   fbd78e5263315d0309d760258dd30504
#
_cell.length_a   1.000
_cell.length_b   1.000
_cell.length_c   1.000
_cell.angle_alpha   90.00
_cell.angle_beta   90.00
_cell.angle_gamma   90.00
#
_symmetry.space_group_name_H-M   'P 1'
#
loop_
_entity.id
_entity.type
_entity.pdbx_description
1 polymer ?
#
loop_
_entity_poly.entity_id
_entity_poly.type
_entity_poly.pdbx_seq_one_letter_code
_entity_poly.pdbx_strand_id
1 'polypeptide(L)'
;KAGNAQLAREIDAALPIELSREEQIRLVRKYCSSQFVSKGMCVDFVIHDTNSGNPHCHIMLTMRPLDERGAWAAKSKKEYDLDENGERIRLPSGRYKTHKVDLTGWNSQENALVWRKAWADISNDYLERAGSPERIDHRSNAERGIDKIPTVHMGVAACQMEKKGVATEKGELNRNIQKANSLIREIRAQISKLKEWIADLFKARENAPEQMPQSPNLANLLMKYLSVQREKSRKYSQRWQQQHTADELKTIAAAVNYLTEHGISTLDELDAALSSVSEQADTIRAGMKTAEERMKKLQKLIEYGKNYTEYKPVHDE
;
A
#
# COMPACT_ATOMS: atom_id res chain seq x y z
N LYS A 1 1.32 -37.41 -10.56
CA LYS A 1 1.15 -36.21 -9.70
C LYS A 1 0.32 -35.22 -10.49
N ALA A 2 -0.65 -34.54 -9.85
CA ALA A 2 -1.43 -33.50 -10.53
C ALA A 2 -0.50 -32.35 -10.93
N GLY A 3 -0.59 -31.88 -12.19
CA GLY A 3 0.31 -30.86 -12.73
C GLY A 3 0.22 -29.52 -12.01
N ASN A 4 -0.88 -29.26 -11.28
CA ASN A 4 -1.15 -28.06 -10.49
C ASN A 4 -0.92 -28.26 -8.97
N ALA A 5 -0.16 -29.28 -8.55
CA ALA A 5 0.09 -29.54 -7.14
C ALA A 5 1.01 -28.47 -6.55
N GLN A 6 0.54 -27.77 -5.51
CA GLN A 6 1.38 -26.89 -4.73
C GLN A 6 2.39 -27.69 -3.89
N LEU A 7 3.68 -27.50 -4.17
CA LEU A 7 4.78 -28.27 -3.57
C LEU A 7 5.38 -27.54 -2.36
N ALA A 8 5.53 -26.22 -2.45
CA ALA A 8 6.07 -25.36 -1.41
C ALA A 8 5.33 -24.01 -1.43
N ARG A 9 5.57 -23.20 -0.42
CA ARG A 9 5.19 -21.79 -0.38
C ARG A 9 6.45 -20.98 -0.14
N GLU A 10 6.58 -19.89 -0.86
CA GLU A 10 7.64 -18.91 -0.69
C GLU A 10 7.05 -17.62 -0.13
N ILE A 11 7.80 -16.99 0.76
CA ILE A 11 7.51 -15.66 1.31
C ILE A 11 8.77 -14.84 1.15
N ASP A 12 8.65 -13.71 0.45
CA ASP A 12 9.69 -12.72 0.32
C ASP A 12 9.40 -11.59 1.30
N ALA A 13 10.38 -11.26 2.14
CA ALA A 13 10.25 -10.21 3.12
C ALA A 13 11.48 -9.29 3.11
N ALA A 14 11.23 -7.98 2.95
CA ALA A 14 12.28 -6.97 3.09
C ALA A 14 12.77 -6.92 4.54
N LEU A 15 14.07 -6.74 4.71
CA LEU A 15 14.71 -6.62 6.01
C LEU A 15 15.06 -5.16 6.31
N PRO A 16 14.86 -4.68 7.56
CA PRO A 16 15.31 -3.36 7.94
C PRO A 16 16.83 -3.22 7.77
N ILE A 17 17.24 -2.16 7.08
CA ILE A 17 18.66 -1.85 6.83
C ILE A 17 19.34 -1.31 8.09
N GLU A 18 18.56 -0.84 9.05
CA GLU A 18 18.99 -0.32 10.34
C GLU A 18 19.50 -1.42 11.28
N LEU A 19 19.16 -2.67 10.99
CA LEU A 19 19.59 -3.82 11.78
C LEU A 19 20.88 -4.40 11.25
N SER A 20 21.78 -4.79 12.16
CA SER A 20 22.95 -5.56 11.82
C SER A 20 22.58 -6.92 11.20
N ARG A 21 23.50 -7.52 10.44
CA ARG A 21 23.27 -8.83 9.82
C ARG A 21 22.89 -9.89 10.83
N GLU A 22 23.48 -9.89 11.99
CA GLU A 22 23.16 -10.83 13.06
C GLU A 22 21.74 -10.64 13.60
N GLU A 23 21.31 -9.39 13.76
CA GLU A 23 19.96 -9.06 14.19
C GLU A 23 18.93 -9.44 13.13
N GLN A 24 19.22 -9.20 11.86
CA GLN A 24 18.38 -9.66 10.74
C GLN A 24 18.19 -11.19 10.76
N ILE A 25 19.25 -11.95 10.99
CA ILE A 25 19.16 -13.42 11.14
C ILE A 25 18.30 -13.81 12.33
N ARG A 26 18.48 -13.16 13.48
CA ARG A 26 17.69 -13.43 14.70
C ARG A 26 16.21 -13.07 14.48
N LEU A 27 15.93 -11.97 13.81
CA LEU A 27 14.58 -11.54 13.44
C LEU A 27 13.89 -12.61 12.58
N VAL A 28 14.52 -13.04 11.49
CA VAL A 28 13.94 -14.07 10.59
C VAL A 28 13.72 -15.37 11.34
N ARG A 29 14.68 -15.82 12.16
CA ARG A 29 14.52 -17.02 12.98
C ARG A 29 13.36 -16.91 13.95
N LYS A 30 13.20 -15.77 14.64
CA LYS A 30 12.10 -15.51 15.56
C LYS A 30 10.76 -15.56 14.83
N TYR A 31 10.67 -14.89 13.68
CA TYR A 31 9.48 -14.89 12.85
C TYR A 31 9.12 -16.31 12.36
N CYS A 32 10.06 -17.04 11.78
CA CYS A 32 9.86 -18.40 11.30
C CYS A 32 9.43 -19.35 12.44
N SER A 33 10.10 -19.29 13.57
CA SER A 33 9.78 -20.12 14.72
C SER A 33 8.36 -19.87 15.23
N SER A 34 7.97 -18.59 15.40
CA SER A 34 6.68 -18.22 15.98
C SER A 34 5.49 -18.41 15.03
N GLN A 35 5.69 -18.20 13.72
CA GLN A 35 4.58 -18.19 12.77
C GLN A 35 4.40 -19.51 12.00
N PHE A 36 5.47 -20.27 11.80
CA PHE A 36 5.44 -21.43 10.92
C PHE A 36 5.84 -22.72 11.64
N VAL A 37 7.02 -22.74 12.28
CA VAL A 37 7.51 -23.97 12.96
C VAL A 37 6.58 -24.36 14.09
N SER A 38 6.09 -23.41 14.89
CA SER A 38 5.11 -23.65 15.97
C SER A 38 3.79 -24.26 15.49
N LYS A 39 3.49 -24.14 14.18
CA LYS A 39 2.31 -24.72 13.52
C LYS A 39 2.61 -26.00 12.75
N GLY A 40 3.83 -26.55 12.90
CA GLY A 40 4.25 -27.81 12.28
C GLY A 40 4.78 -27.70 10.85
N MET A 41 5.05 -26.49 10.36
CA MET A 41 5.72 -26.32 9.05
C MET A 41 7.22 -26.51 9.19
N CYS A 42 7.86 -27.17 8.23
CA CYS A 42 9.31 -27.07 8.06
C CYS A 42 9.63 -25.80 7.29
N VAL A 43 10.69 -25.13 7.70
CA VAL A 43 11.08 -23.81 7.19
C VAL A 43 12.54 -23.86 6.78
N ASP A 44 12.84 -23.39 5.59
CA ASP A 44 14.17 -23.02 5.15
C ASP A 44 14.17 -21.55 4.76
N PHE A 45 15.25 -20.81 5.05
CA PHE A 45 15.33 -19.42 4.64
C PHE A 45 16.75 -19.02 4.25
N VAL A 46 16.82 -18.10 3.32
CA VAL A 46 18.06 -17.46 2.89
C VAL A 46 17.88 -15.94 2.93
N ILE A 47 18.94 -15.23 3.29
CA ILE A 47 18.95 -13.77 3.27
C ILE A 47 19.86 -13.33 2.13
N HIS A 48 19.28 -12.55 1.21
CA HIS A 48 19.99 -11.90 0.12
C HIS A 48 20.30 -10.47 0.51
N ASP A 49 21.56 -10.11 0.39
CA ASP A 49 22.04 -8.76 0.52
C ASP A 49 23.16 -8.56 -0.49
N THR A 50 22.86 -7.82 -1.54
CA THR A 50 23.80 -7.50 -2.62
C THR A 50 24.43 -6.12 -2.44
N ASN A 51 24.38 -5.53 -1.22
CA ASN A 51 24.76 -4.15 -0.93
C ASN A 51 24.05 -3.11 -1.81
N SER A 52 22.90 -3.47 -2.39
CA SER A 52 22.08 -2.56 -3.19
C SER A 52 21.10 -1.73 -2.37
N GLY A 53 21.18 -1.80 -1.04
CA GLY A 53 20.28 -1.12 -0.12
C GLY A 53 18.88 -1.75 0.02
N ASN A 54 18.73 -3.00 -0.41
CA ASN A 54 17.49 -3.75 -0.30
C ASN A 54 17.74 -5.18 0.22
N PRO A 55 18.21 -5.34 1.47
CA PRO A 55 18.34 -6.66 2.08
C PRO A 55 16.96 -7.30 2.22
N HIS A 56 16.83 -8.57 1.85
CA HIS A 56 15.57 -9.30 1.92
C HIS A 56 15.82 -10.78 2.18
N CYS A 57 14.81 -11.47 2.69
CA CYS A 57 14.86 -12.90 2.91
C CYS A 57 13.81 -13.63 2.08
N HIS A 58 14.19 -14.78 1.55
CA HIS A 58 13.28 -15.77 0.97
C HIS A 58 13.06 -16.86 2.00
N ILE A 59 11.81 -17.13 2.32
CA ILE A 59 11.42 -18.14 3.31
C ILE A 59 10.60 -19.20 2.56
N MET A 60 11.13 -20.41 2.50
CA MET A 60 10.45 -21.55 1.89
C MET A 60 9.76 -22.38 2.98
N LEU A 61 8.48 -22.66 2.78
CA LEU A 61 7.63 -23.40 3.71
C LEU A 61 7.10 -24.68 3.08
N THR A 62 7.03 -25.73 3.87
CA THR A 62 6.39 -26.97 3.44
C THR A 62 4.87 -26.84 3.41
N MET A 63 4.21 -27.62 2.56
CA MET A 63 2.76 -27.66 2.42
C MET A 63 2.13 -28.86 3.16
N ARG A 64 2.95 -29.64 3.86
CA ARG A 64 2.54 -30.81 4.62
C ARG A 64 3.30 -30.81 5.95
N PRO A 65 2.65 -31.11 7.06
CA PRO A 65 3.35 -31.30 8.33
C PRO A 65 4.13 -32.60 8.36
N LEU A 66 5.08 -32.68 9.25
CA LEU A 66 5.68 -33.95 9.66
C LEU A 66 4.85 -34.57 10.79
N ASP A 67 4.74 -35.89 10.79
CA ASP A 67 4.22 -36.66 11.92
C ASP A 67 5.30 -36.86 13.00
N GLU A 68 4.93 -37.48 14.10
CA GLU A 68 5.83 -37.74 15.24
C GLU A 68 7.03 -38.63 14.86
N ARG A 69 6.95 -39.36 13.74
CA ARG A 69 8.00 -40.24 13.21
C ARG A 69 8.86 -39.55 12.16
N GLY A 70 8.60 -38.26 11.87
CA GLY A 70 9.30 -37.51 10.84
C GLY A 70 8.85 -37.83 9.41
N ALA A 71 7.75 -38.54 9.22
CA ALA A 71 7.18 -38.79 7.89
C ALA A 71 6.17 -37.69 7.51
N TRP A 72 5.99 -37.48 6.20
CA TRP A 72 5.07 -36.49 5.68
C TRP A 72 3.60 -36.86 5.94
N ALA A 73 2.93 -36.15 6.81
CA ALA A 73 1.50 -36.32 7.07
C ALA A 73 0.63 -35.73 5.95
N ALA A 74 -0.65 -36.08 5.94
CA ALA A 74 -1.60 -35.58 4.96
C ALA A 74 -2.00 -34.14 5.25
N LYS A 75 -2.03 -33.25 4.23
CA LYS A 75 -2.54 -31.89 4.38
C LYS A 75 -4.07 -31.80 4.32
N SER A 76 -4.73 -32.84 3.85
CA SER A 76 -6.19 -32.88 3.71
C SER A 76 -6.68 -34.34 3.71
N LYS A 77 -7.92 -34.53 4.13
CA LYS A 77 -8.63 -35.79 4.03
C LYS A 77 -9.88 -35.63 3.17
N LYS A 78 -10.36 -36.74 2.61
CA LYS A 78 -11.68 -36.80 1.97
C LYS A 78 -12.69 -37.23 3.03
N GLU A 79 -13.79 -36.51 3.12
CA GLU A 79 -14.95 -36.88 3.93
C GLU A 79 -16.14 -37.12 3.02
N TYR A 80 -16.99 -38.05 3.42
CA TYR A 80 -18.24 -38.35 2.70
C TYR A 80 -19.30 -37.33 3.08
N ASP A 81 -20.02 -36.82 2.07
CA ASP A 81 -21.22 -36.03 2.31
C ASP A 81 -22.33 -36.95 2.77
N LEU A 82 -22.97 -36.56 3.86
CA LEU A 82 -24.09 -37.30 4.44
C LEU A 82 -25.43 -36.62 4.10
N ASP A 83 -26.48 -37.37 3.95
CA ASP A 83 -27.84 -36.88 3.83
C ASP A 83 -28.45 -36.54 5.22
N GLU A 84 -29.74 -36.15 5.23
CA GLU A 84 -30.44 -35.78 6.46
C GLU A 84 -30.58 -36.96 7.47
N ASN A 85 -30.43 -38.19 6.98
CA ASN A 85 -30.50 -39.43 7.78
C ASN A 85 -29.11 -39.90 8.26
N GLY A 86 -28.04 -39.20 7.86
CA GLY A 86 -26.67 -39.59 8.17
C GLY A 86 -26.10 -40.65 7.23
N GLU A 87 -26.78 -40.98 6.10
CA GLU A 87 -26.26 -41.89 5.12
C GLU A 87 -25.42 -41.20 4.05
N ARG A 88 -24.46 -41.93 3.45
CA ARG A 88 -23.57 -41.40 2.43
C ARG A 88 -24.32 -41.14 1.13
N ILE A 89 -24.27 -39.91 0.63
CA ILE A 89 -24.89 -39.50 -0.62
C ILE A 89 -24.21 -40.19 -1.80
N ARG A 90 -24.99 -40.88 -2.65
CA ARG A 90 -24.52 -41.49 -3.91
C ARG A 90 -24.73 -40.53 -5.08
N LEU A 91 -23.72 -40.41 -5.92
CA LEU A 91 -23.81 -39.71 -7.21
C LEU A 91 -24.44 -40.62 -8.27
N PRO A 92 -24.99 -40.06 -9.37
CA PRO A 92 -25.52 -40.85 -10.50
C PRO A 92 -24.49 -41.82 -11.10
N SER A 93 -23.19 -41.55 -10.93
CA SER A 93 -22.09 -42.42 -11.34
C SER A 93 -21.87 -43.64 -10.44
N GLY A 94 -22.70 -43.85 -9.40
CA GLY A 94 -22.57 -44.90 -8.41
C GLY A 94 -21.49 -44.64 -7.34
N ARG A 95 -20.70 -43.58 -7.46
CA ARG A 95 -19.70 -43.20 -6.48
C ARG A 95 -20.33 -42.40 -5.33
N TYR A 96 -19.71 -42.44 -4.16
CA TYR A 96 -20.13 -41.59 -3.05
C TYR A 96 -19.65 -40.15 -3.25
N LYS A 97 -20.52 -39.20 -2.91
CA LYS A 97 -20.16 -37.79 -2.89
C LYS A 97 -19.19 -37.53 -1.76
N THR A 98 -18.10 -36.83 -2.04
CA THR A 98 -17.06 -36.52 -1.07
C THR A 98 -16.61 -35.09 -1.23
N HIS A 99 -16.28 -34.44 -0.14
CA HIS A 99 -15.58 -33.17 -0.14
C HIS A 99 -14.20 -33.32 0.49
N LYS A 100 -13.35 -32.33 0.23
CA LYS A 100 -11.99 -32.27 0.76
C LYS A 100 -11.98 -31.38 1.98
N VAL A 101 -11.52 -31.91 3.11
CA VAL A 101 -11.32 -31.18 4.37
C VAL A 101 -9.83 -30.84 4.50
N ASP A 102 -9.52 -29.57 4.71
CA ASP A 102 -8.15 -29.13 5.04
C ASP A 102 -7.87 -29.44 6.51
N LEU A 103 -6.78 -30.17 6.77
CA LEU A 103 -6.36 -30.57 8.12
C LEU A 103 -5.44 -29.56 8.78
N THR A 104 -4.85 -28.65 8.01
CA THR A 104 -3.80 -27.75 8.47
C THR A 104 -4.25 -26.31 8.62
N GLY A 105 -5.27 -25.89 7.87
CA GLY A 105 -5.69 -24.50 7.79
C GLY A 105 -4.66 -23.55 7.17
N TRP A 106 -3.53 -24.08 6.67
CA TRP A 106 -2.40 -23.25 6.20
C TRP A 106 -2.71 -22.48 4.92
N ASN A 107 -3.76 -22.87 4.20
CA ASN A 107 -4.20 -22.22 2.96
C ASN A 107 -5.28 -21.14 3.19
N SER A 108 -5.70 -20.87 4.42
CA SER A 108 -6.63 -19.78 4.69
C SER A 108 -6.04 -18.44 4.22
N GLN A 109 -6.85 -17.63 3.56
CA GLN A 109 -6.46 -16.28 3.12
C GLN A 109 -6.15 -15.35 4.30
N GLU A 110 -6.78 -15.60 5.45
CA GLU A 110 -6.54 -14.86 6.69
C GLU A 110 -5.08 -14.96 7.17
N ASN A 111 -4.43 -16.09 6.90
CA ASN A 111 -3.03 -16.27 7.26
C ASN A 111 -2.12 -15.19 6.67
N ALA A 112 -2.41 -14.70 5.47
CA ALA A 112 -1.59 -13.66 4.83
C ALA A 112 -1.59 -12.36 5.65
N LEU A 113 -2.73 -11.97 6.24
CA LEU A 113 -2.84 -10.80 7.09
C LEU A 113 -2.13 -11.03 8.44
N VAL A 114 -2.34 -12.20 9.05
CA VAL A 114 -1.69 -12.60 10.30
C VAL A 114 -0.17 -12.58 10.16
N TRP A 115 0.36 -13.19 9.09
CA TRP A 115 1.80 -13.24 8.85
C TRP A 115 2.41 -11.88 8.55
N ARG A 116 1.72 -11.04 7.78
CA ARG A 116 2.17 -9.66 7.50
C ARG A 116 2.19 -8.81 8.78
N LYS A 117 1.14 -8.94 9.61
CA LYS A 117 1.09 -8.26 10.91
C LYS A 117 2.22 -8.71 11.82
N ALA A 118 2.41 -10.03 11.98
CA ALA A 118 3.46 -10.59 12.82
C ALA A 118 4.87 -10.17 12.34
N TRP A 119 5.09 -10.09 11.02
CA TRP A 119 6.34 -9.57 10.46
C TRP A 119 6.60 -8.13 10.89
N ALA A 120 5.59 -7.26 10.77
CA ALA A 120 5.71 -5.86 11.18
C ALA A 120 5.96 -5.74 12.69
N ASP A 121 5.20 -6.46 13.51
CA ASP A 121 5.31 -6.41 14.98
C ASP A 121 6.72 -6.85 15.42
N ILE A 122 7.19 -8.01 14.94
CA ILE A 122 8.52 -8.54 15.32
C ILE A 122 9.63 -7.62 14.80
N SER A 123 9.52 -7.11 13.58
CA SER A 123 10.51 -6.17 13.02
C SER A 123 10.59 -4.89 13.86
N ASN A 124 9.44 -4.36 14.30
CA ASN A 124 9.38 -3.17 15.13
C ASN A 124 10.01 -3.39 16.51
N ASP A 125 9.83 -4.56 17.11
CA ASP A 125 10.51 -4.92 18.37
C ASP A 125 12.05 -4.89 18.22
N TYR A 126 12.57 -5.38 17.08
CA TYR A 126 14.00 -5.35 16.81
C TYR A 126 14.51 -3.94 16.51
N LEU A 127 13.77 -3.15 15.75
CA LEU A 127 14.09 -1.75 15.47
C LEU A 127 14.12 -0.91 16.74
N GLU A 128 13.17 -1.13 17.65
CA GLU A 128 13.13 -0.45 18.95
C GLU A 128 14.35 -0.78 19.80
N ARG A 129 14.72 -2.06 19.89
CA ARG A 129 15.92 -2.52 20.60
C ARG A 129 17.22 -1.95 20.01
N ALA A 130 17.25 -1.75 18.69
CA ALA A 130 18.34 -1.12 17.97
C ALA A 130 18.35 0.41 18.13
N GLY A 131 17.37 1.01 18.80
CA GLY A 131 17.24 2.46 18.96
C GLY A 131 16.85 3.21 17.68
N SER A 132 16.36 2.50 16.66
CA SER A 132 15.89 3.13 15.42
C SER A 132 14.50 3.76 15.60
N PRO A 133 14.26 4.98 15.06
CA PRO A 133 12.94 5.59 15.03
C PRO A 133 12.02 4.98 13.95
N GLU A 134 12.57 4.23 13.00
CA GLU A 134 11.83 3.66 11.89
C GLU A 134 10.86 2.58 12.35
N ARG A 135 9.70 2.51 11.70
CA ARG A 135 8.66 1.52 12.00
C ARG A 135 8.03 0.99 10.71
N ILE A 136 7.74 -0.30 10.70
CA ILE A 136 7.05 -1.01 9.62
C ILE A 136 5.57 -1.10 9.97
N ASP A 137 4.70 -0.81 9.00
CA ASP A 137 3.26 -1.00 9.11
C ASP A 137 2.79 -1.94 7.99
N HIS A 138 2.11 -3.02 8.38
CA HIS A 138 1.62 -4.05 7.46
C HIS A 138 0.36 -3.63 6.68
N ARG A 139 -0.32 -2.58 7.13
CA ARG A 139 -1.55 -2.08 6.52
C ARG A 139 -1.26 -1.34 5.22
N SER A 140 -2.22 -1.36 4.32
CA SER A 140 -2.14 -0.56 3.09
C SER A 140 -2.14 0.94 3.39
N ASN A 141 -1.65 1.75 2.45
CA ASN A 141 -1.69 3.21 2.60
C ASN A 141 -3.13 3.72 2.84
N ALA A 142 -4.13 3.11 2.19
CA ALA A 142 -5.53 3.47 2.35
C ALA A 142 -6.04 3.20 3.78
N GLU A 143 -5.72 2.02 4.35
CA GLU A 143 -6.08 1.68 5.73
C GLU A 143 -5.39 2.56 6.77
N ARG A 144 -4.23 3.11 6.43
CA ARG A 144 -3.46 4.06 7.25
C ARG A 144 -3.94 5.51 7.09
N GLY A 145 -4.91 5.77 6.22
CA GLY A 145 -5.33 7.12 5.87
C GLY A 145 -4.23 7.92 5.15
N ILE A 146 -3.25 7.25 4.55
CA ILE A 146 -2.18 7.88 3.79
C ILE A 146 -2.59 7.96 2.32
N ASP A 147 -2.81 9.15 1.83
CA ASP A 147 -3.10 9.44 0.43
C ASP A 147 -1.85 9.33 -0.43
N LYS A 148 -1.36 8.13 -0.57
CA LYS A 148 -0.25 7.82 -1.45
C LYS A 148 -0.69 6.75 -2.43
N ILE A 149 -0.62 7.06 -3.72
CA ILE A 149 -0.92 6.11 -4.78
C ILE A 149 0.18 5.04 -4.79
N PRO A 150 -0.16 3.75 -4.66
CA PRO A 150 0.83 2.68 -4.70
C PRO A 150 1.42 2.54 -6.11
N THR A 151 2.72 2.24 -6.19
CA THR A 151 3.37 1.90 -7.46
C THR A 151 2.99 0.50 -7.93
N VAL A 152 3.06 0.27 -9.23
CA VAL A 152 2.78 -1.02 -9.84
C VAL A 152 4.03 -1.88 -9.84
N HIS A 153 3.89 -3.17 -9.51
CA HIS A 153 5.00 -4.12 -9.58
C HIS A 153 5.46 -4.30 -11.04
N MET A 154 6.72 -3.99 -11.30
CA MET A 154 7.27 -4.00 -12.65
C MET A 154 7.57 -5.42 -13.17
N GLY A 155 8.01 -6.30 -12.29
CA GLY A 155 8.54 -7.61 -12.65
C GLY A 155 9.97 -7.54 -13.20
N VAL A 156 10.64 -8.70 -13.29
CA VAL A 156 12.07 -8.79 -13.61
C VAL A 156 12.38 -8.25 -15.02
N ALA A 157 11.56 -8.61 -16.01
CA ALA A 157 11.79 -8.19 -17.40
C ALA A 157 11.72 -6.66 -17.56
N ALA A 158 10.67 -6.00 -17.04
CA ALA A 158 10.53 -4.55 -17.12
C ALA A 158 11.66 -3.84 -16.34
N CYS A 159 12.03 -4.36 -15.16
CA CYS A 159 13.14 -3.80 -14.39
C CYS A 159 14.48 -3.87 -15.16
N GLN A 160 14.75 -4.97 -15.85
CA GLN A 160 15.97 -5.10 -16.65
C GLN A 160 15.97 -4.18 -17.88
N MET A 161 14.82 -4.03 -18.54
CA MET A 161 14.68 -3.10 -19.67
C MET A 161 14.92 -1.66 -19.23
N GLU A 162 14.31 -1.21 -18.14
CA GLU A 162 14.52 0.14 -17.58
C GLU A 162 15.99 0.36 -17.16
N LYS A 163 16.65 -0.63 -16.57
CA LYS A 163 18.09 -0.55 -16.25
C LYS A 163 18.97 -0.38 -17.49
N LYS A 164 18.53 -0.88 -18.64
CA LYS A 164 19.21 -0.73 -19.94
C LYS A 164 18.80 0.55 -20.69
N GLY A 165 18.00 1.42 -20.05
CA GLY A 165 17.52 2.68 -20.65
C GLY A 165 16.32 2.51 -21.59
N VAL A 166 15.69 1.34 -21.65
CA VAL A 166 14.50 1.09 -22.44
C VAL A 166 13.27 1.38 -21.60
N ALA A 167 12.52 2.42 -21.95
CA ALA A 167 11.28 2.80 -21.26
C ALA A 167 10.22 1.70 -21.41
N THR A 168 9.54 1.37 -20.32
CA THR A 168 8.43 0.41 -20.29
C THR A 168 7.14 1.10 -19.84
N GLU A 169 5.97 0.59 -20.26
CA GLU A 169 4.67 1.12 -19.81
C GLU A 169 4.54 1.16 -18.29
N LYS A 170 4.97 0.09 -17.61
CA LYS A 170 4.95 0.03 -16.14
C LYS A 170 5.93 1.01 -15.50
N GLY A 171 7.10 1.20 -16.09
CA GLY A 171 8.07 2.18 -15.66
C GLY A 171 7.55 3.60 -15.79
N GLU A 172 6.91 3.94 -16.94
CA GLU A 172 6.31 5.23 -17.16
C GLU A 172 5.13 5.50 -16.21
N LEU A 173 4.27 4.49 -16.00
CA LEU A 173 3.20 4.58 -15.02
C LEU A 173 3.74 4.87 -13.62
N ASN A 174 4.79 4.17 -13.20
CA ASN A 174 5.42 4.40 -11.89
C ASN A 174 6.04 5.80 -11.78
N ARG A 175 6.66 6.32 -12.85
CA ARG A 175 7.16 7.72 -12.89
C ARG A 175 6.02 8.72 -12.72
N ASN A 176 4.88 8.50 -13.39
CA ASN A 176 3.71 9.35 -13.26
C ASN A 176 3.09 9.27 -11.86
N ILE A 177 3.00 8.08 -11.27
CA ILE A 177 2.56 7.89 -9.88
C ILE A 177 3.50 8.62 -8.91
N GLN A 178 4.80 8.55 -9.10
CA GLN A 178 5.77 9.27 -8.25
C GLN A 178 5.59 10.79 -8.35
N LYS A 179 5.41 11.33 -9.56
CA LYS A 179 5.12 12.76 -9.76
C LYS A 179 3.82 13.18 -9.07
N ALA A 180 2.75 12.39 -9.24
CA ALA A 180 1.47 12.65 -8.57
C ALA A 180 1.61 12.62 -7.04
N ASN A 181 2.31 11.64 -6.48
CA ASN A 181 2.56 11.56 -5.05
C ASN A 181 3.41 12.73 -4.52
N SER A 182 4.38 13.24 -5.30
CA SER A 182 5.13 14.44 -4.93
C SER A 182 4.23 15.66 -4.87
N LEU A 183 3.39 15.84 -5.89
CA LEU A 183 2.44 16.95 -5.95
C LEU A 183 1.43 16.90 -4.78
N ILE A 184 0.87 15.73 -4.46
CA ILE A 184 -0.03 15.54 -3.32
C ILE A 184 0.67 15.96 -2.02
N ARG A 185 1.93 15.55 -1.82
CA ARG A 185 2.72 15.91 -0.63
C ARG A 185 2.96 17.41 -0.53
N GLU A 186 3.29 18.06 -1.64
CA GLU A 186 3.51 19.51 -1.70
C GLU A 186 2.24 20.28 -1.38
N ILE A 187 1.11 19.91 -1.99
CA ILE A 187 -0.21 20.52 -1.72
C ILE A 187 -0.57 20.39 -0.25
N ARG A 188 -0.37 19.21 0.35
CA ARG A 188 -0.64 19.00 1.79
C ARG A 188 0.23 19.85 2.70
N ALA A 189 1.50 19.95 2.38
CA ALA A 189 2.40 20.80 3.15
C ALA A 189 1.95 22.27 3.10
N GLN A 190 1.44 22.73 1.96
CA GLN A 190 0.88 24.08 1.82
C GLN A 190 -0.42 24.24 2.60
N ILE A 191 -1.33 23.25 2.52
CA ILE A 191 -2.59 23.26 3.31
C ILE A 191 -2.30 23.28 4.81
N SER A 192 -1.32 22.49 5.29
CA SER A 192 -0.94 22.48 6.71
C SER A 192 -0.43 23.86 7.15
N LYS A 193 0.47 24.47 6.38
CA LYS A 193 0.95 25.83 6.65
C LYS A 193 -0.17 26.87 6.66
N LEU A 194 -1.13 26.76 5.75
CA LEU A 194 -2.30 27.64 5.72
C LEU A 194 -3.18 27.45 6.95
N LYS A 195 -3.42 26.20 7.37
CA LYS A 195 -4.20 25.92 8.59
C LYS A 195 -3.53 26.46 9.86
N GLU A 196 -2.22 26.27 10.00
CA GLU A 196 -1.43 26.82 11.10
C GLU A 196 -1.53 28.36 11.14
N TRP A 197 -1.36 28.99 9.98
CA TRP A 197 -1.45 30.43 9.87
C TRP A 197 -2.86 30.97 10.18
N ILE A 198 -3.90 30.28 9.71
CA ILE A 198 -5.29 30.62 10.03
C ILE A 198 -5.53 30.51 11.54
N ALA A 199 -5.03 29.46 12.19
CA ALA A 199 -5.13 29.28 13.63
C ALA A 199 -4.43 30.43 14.39
N ASP A 200 -3.28 30.88 13.92
CA ASP A 200 -2.55 32.02 14.50
C ASP A 200 -3.30 33.33 14.30
N LEU A 201 -3.99 33.51 13.17
CA LEU A 201 -4.85 34.68 12.97
C LEU A 201 -6.07 34.69 13.89
N PHE A 202 -6.69 33.54 14.15
CA PHE A 202 -7.80 33.46 15.11
C PHE A 202 -7.32 33.76 16.52
N LYS A 203 -6.17 33.26 16.95
CA LYS A 203 -5.56 33.62 18.24
C LYS A 203 -5.23 35.11 18.33
N ALA A 204 -4.71 35.71 17.26
CA ALA A 204 -4.45 37.16 17.22
C ALA A 204 -5.72 37.99 17.26
N ARG A 205 -6.85 37.46 16.71
CA ARG A 205 -8.17 38.12 16.76
C ARG A 205 -8.79 38.08 18.17
N GLU A 206 -8.66 36.96 18.90
CA GLU A 206 -9.14 36.85 20.29
C GLU A 206 -8.42 37.84 21.22
N ASN A 207 -7.20 38.23 20.87
CA ASN A 207 -6.41 39.20 21.66
C ASN A 207 -6.47 40.66 21.13
N ALA A 208 -7.29 40.94 20.11
CA ALA A 208 -7.41 42.29 19.54
C ALA A 208 -8.69 42.99 20.05
N PRO A 209 -8.67 44.32 20.33
CA PRO A 209 -9.85 45.05 20.75
C PRO A 209 -10.93 45.12 19.66
N GLU A 210 -12.16 45.14 20.07
CA GLU A 210 -13.48 44.90 19.48
C GLU A 210 -13.89 45.69 18.22
N GLN A 211 -13.00 45.97 17.27
CA GLN A 211 -13.35 46.67 16.01
C GLN A 211 -12.78 45.98 14.76
N MET A 212 -13.34 44.83 14.39
CA MET A 212 -13.17 44.27 13.05
C MET A 212 -14.51 43.85 12.44
N PRO A 213 -14.72 44.10 11.12
CA PRO A 213 -15.96 43.75 10.44
C PRO A 213 -16.16 42.23 10.42
N GLN A 214 -17.42 41.82 10.53
CA GLN A 214 -17.89 40.44 10.54
C GLN A 214 -17.45 39.73 9.25
N SER A 215 -16.80 38.56 9.40
CA SER A 215 -16.27 37.66 8.39
C SER A 215 -15.22 38.26 7.42
N PRO A 216 -13.94 38.05 7.68
CA PRO A 216 -12.91 38.43 6.71
C PRO A 216 -12.98 37.51 5.49
N ASN A 217 -13.14 38.09 4.29
CA ASN A 217 -12.99 37.39 3.04
C ASN A 217 -11.59 36.74 2.99
N LEU A 218 -11.54 35.45 2.63
CA LEU A 218 -10.31 34.65 2.55
C LEU A 218 -9.23 35.31 1.69
N ALA A 219 -9.63 35.99 0.60
CA ALA A 219 -8.70 36.72 -0.26
C ALA A 219 -8.01 37.88 0.48
N ASN A 220 -8.75 38.64 1.34
CA ASN A 220 -8.19 39.72 2.15
C ASN A 220 -7.24 39.19 3.23
N LEU A 221 -7.52 38.00 3.79
CA LEU A 221 -6.63 37.30 4.72
C LEU A 221 -5.32 36.87 4.06
N LEU A 222 -5.38 36.36 2.84
CA LEU A 222 -4.19 35.98 2.07
C LEU A 222 -3.31 37.19 1.70
N MET A 223 -3.93 38.33 1.36
CA MET A 223 -3.19 39.56 1.10
C MET A 223 -2.52 40.13 2.37
N LYS A 224 -3.18 40.04 3.53
CA LYS A 224 -2.59 40.42 4.80
C LYS A 224 -1.44 39.51 5.21
N TYR A 225 -1.54 38.24 4.94
CA TYR A 225 -0.44 37.29 5.14
C TYR A 225 0.81 37.68 4.33
N LEU A 226 0.63 38.01 3.05
CA LEU A 226 1.73 38.49 2.22
C LEU A 226 2.43 39.71 2.81
N SER A 227 1.68 40.67 3.36
CA SER A 227 2.27 41.85 3.97
C SER A 227 3.11 41.52 5.21
N VAL A 228 2.62 40.60 6.05
CA VAL A 228 3.34 40.12 7.25
C VAL A 228 4.61 39.32 6.88
N GLN A 229 4.52 38.44 5.88
CA GLN A 229 5.69 37.69 5.41
C GLN A 229 6.75 38.58 4.78
N ARG A 230 6.34 39.60 4.03
CA ARG A 230 7.27 40.62 3.52
C ARG A 230 8.00 41.36 4.64
N GLU A 231 7.35 41.67 5.73
CA GLU A 231 8.00 42.29 6.90
C GLU A 231 8.98 41.34 7.58
N LYS A 232 8.61 40.09 7.76
CA LYS A 232 9.49 39.04 8.32
C LYS A 232 10.69 38.77 7.43
N SER A 233 10.53 38.78 6.10
CA SER A 233 11.59 38.51 5.13
C SER A 233 12.67 39.60 5.04
N ARG A 234 12.41 40.81 5.55
CA ARG A 234 13.40 41.92 5.61
C ARG A 234 14.71 41.57 6.35
N LYS A 235 14.69 40.49 7.15
CA LYS A 235 15.87 39.99 7.88
C LYS A 235 16.81 39.15 7.03
N TYR A 236 16.44 38.75 5.80
CA TYR A 236 17.24 37.89 4.92
C TYR A 236 17.86 38.67 3.78
N SER A 237 18.87 38.07 3.08
CA SER A 237 19.58 38.71 1.96
C SER A 237 18.63 39.04 0.80
N GLN A 238 18.92 40.10 0.06
CA GLN A 238 18.13 40.55 -1.09
C GLN A 238 17.88 39.46 -2.13
N ARG A 239 18.87 38.59 -2.38
CA ARG A 239 18.77 37.48 -3.33
C ARG A 239 17.81 36.39 -2.84
N TRP A 240 17.82 36.09 -1.55
CA TRP A 240 16.91 35.15 -0.91
C TRP A 240 15.47 35.69 -0.95
N GLN A 241 15.29 36.97 -0.65
CA GLN A 241 14.00 37.66 -0.71
C GLN A 241 13.39 37.61 -2.10
N GLN A 242 14.17 37.88 -3.18
CA GLN A 242 13.68 37.87 -4.55
C GLN A 242 13.20 36.49 -5.01
N GLN A 243 13.94 35.42 -4.69
CA GLN A 243 13.59 34.06 -5.07
C GLN A 243 12.33 33.57 -4.33
N HIS A 244 12.27 33.73 -3.01
CA HIS A 244 11.15 33.20 -2.23
C HIS A 244 9.88 34.04 -2.36
N THR A 245 9.99 35.36 -2.50
CA THR A 245 8.83 36.23 -2.71
C THR A 245 8.13 35.97 -4.05
N ALA A 246 8.89 35.65 -5.11
CA ALA A 246 8.30 35.35 -6.42
C ALA A 246 7.49 34.03 -6.41
N ASP A 247 8.00 33.01 -5.76
CA ASP A 247 7.33 31.70 -5.67
C ASP A 247 6.12 31.74 -4.70
N GLU A 248 6.25 32.44 -3.59
CA GLU A 248 5.13 32.69 -2.68
C GLU A 248 4.00 33.50 -3.34
N LEU A 249 4.34 34.53 -4.11
CA LEU A 249 3.36 35.32 -4.86
C LEU A 249 2.63 34.50 -5.90
N LYS A 250 3.31 33.64 -6.66
CA LYS A 250 2.68 32.74 -7.63
C LYS A 250 1.71 31.78 -6.95
N THR A 251 2.13 31.18 -5.82
CA THR A 251 1.29 30.24 -5.07
C THR A 251 0.04 30.92 -4.49
N ILE A 252 0.19 32.11 -3.95
CA ILE A 252 -0.94 32.85 -3.39
C ILE A 252 -1.85 33.37 -4.48
N ALA A 253 -1.30 33.87 -5.61
CA ALA A 253 -2.11 34.27 -6.76
C ALA A 253 -2.93 33.09 -7.30
N ALA A 254 -2.33 31.91 -7.42
CA ALA A 254 -3.05 30.71 -7.81
C ALA A 254 -4.15 30.33 -6.80
N ALA A 255 -3.89 30.43 -5.50
CA ALA A 255 -4.88 30.17 -4.48
C ALA A 255 -6.03 31.19 -4.51
N VAL A 256 -5.73 32.49 -4.65
CA VAL A 256 -6.76 33.55 -4.74
C VAL A 256 -7.60 33.36 -6.01
N ASN A 257 -6.99 33.06 -7.15
CA ASN A 257 -7.72 32.76 -8.38
C ASN A 257 -8.65 31.57 -8.22
N TYR A 258 -8.16 30.48 -7.64
CA TYR A 258 -8.96 29.28 -7.38
C TYR A 258 -10.16 29.60 -6.48
N LEU A 259 -9.95 30.30 -5.36
CA LEU A 259 -11.02 30.70 -4.44
C LEU A 259 -12.05 31.57 -5.15
N THR A 260 -11.61 32.51 -6.03
CA THR A 260 -12.46 33.41 -6.77
C THR A 260 -13.26 32.68 -7.84
N GLU A 261 -12.62 31.81 -8.61
CA GLU A 261 -13.26 31.00 -9.66
C GLU A 261 -14.33 30.06 -9.11
N HIS A 262 -14.11 29.53 -7.87
CA HIS A 262 -15.04 28.59 -7.25
C HIS A 262 -15.99 29.26 -6.23
N GLY A 263 -15.94 30.57 -6.10
CA GLY A 263 -16.85 31.34 -5.23
C GLY A 263 -16.66 31.06 -3.74
N ILE A 264 -15.47 30.58 -3.32
CA ILE A 264 -15.15 30.23 -1.95
C ILE A 264 -14.70 31.49 -1.20
N SER A 265 -15.52 31.94 -0.27
CA SER A 265 -15.30 33.20 0.46
C SER A 265 -15.00 32.98 1.95
N THR A 266 -15.45 31.85 2.51
CA THR A 266 -15.32 31.49 3.92
C THR A 266 -14.55 30.21 4.16
N LEU A 267 -14.10 29.98 5.39
CA LEU A 267 -13.42 28.74 5.78
C LEU A 267 -14.34 27.53 5.69
N ASP A 268 -15.60 27.68 6.06
CA ASP A 268 -16.58 26.58 6.01
C ASP A 268 -16.84 26.17 4.56
N GLU A 269 -16.89 27.12 3.62
CA GLU A 269 -16.98 26.82 2.17
C GLU A 269 -15.72 26.12 1.65
N LEU A 270 -14.54 26.50 2.15
CA LEU A 270 -13.29 25.84 1.78
C LEU A 270 -13.23 24.41 2.32
N ASP A 271 -13.63 24.18 3.56
CA ASP A 271 -13.67 22.83 4.15
C ASP A 271 -14.74 21.95 3.46
N ALA A 272 -15.87 22.52 3.06
CA ALA A 272 -16.89 21.82 2.27
C ALA A 272 -16.35 21.45 0.88
N ALA A 273 -15.65 22.36 0.20
CA ALA A 273 -15.02 22.11 -1.09
C ALA A 273 -13.93 21.02 -0.99
N LEU A 274 -13.10 21.05 0.05
CA LEU A 274 -12.08 20.03 0.32
C LEU A 274 -12.72 18.65 0.57
N SER A 275 -13.81 18.61 1.34
CA SER A 275 -14.55 17.37 1.60
C SER A 275 -15.14 16.80 0.32
N SER A 276 -15.75 17.64 -0.52
CA SER A 276 -16.30 17.25 -1.83
C SER A 276 -15.23 16.68 -2.78
N VAL A 277 -14.07 17.34 -2.85
CA VAL A 277 -12.93 16.82 -3.66
C VAL A 277 -12.42 15.50 -3.12
N SER A 278 -12.39 15.32 -1.80
CA SER A 278 -11.99 14.05 -1.18
C SER A 278 -12.96 12.92 -1.53
N GLU A 279 -14.27 13.16 -1.45
CA GLU A 279 -15.31 12.19 -1.82
C GLU A 279 -15.25 11.83 -3.32
N GLN A 280 -15.02 12.82 -4.18
CA GLN A 280 -14.83 12.59 -5.62
C GLN A 280 -13.59 11.73 -5.88
N ALA A 281 -12.47 12.00 -5.20
CA ALA A 281 -11.27 11.21 -5.31
C ALA A 281 -11.49 9.76 -4.86
N ASP A 282 -12.25 9.53 -3.78
CA ASP A 282 -12.57 8.20 -3.31
C ASP A 282 -13.51 7.45 -4.26
N THR A 283 -14.46 8.15 -4.87
CA THR A 283 -15.35 7.60 -5.91
C THR A 283 -14.55 7.19 -7.15
N ILE A 284 -13.63 8.02 -7.60
CA ILE A 284 -12.74 7.71 -8.73
C ILE A 284 -11.85 6.51 -8.40
N ARG A 285 -11.29 6.44 -7.18
CA ARG A 285 -10.49 5.28 -6.74
C ARG A 285 -11.30 3.97 -6.74
N ALA A 286 -12.53 4.02 -6.25
CA ALA A 286 -13.42 2.86 -6.28
C ALA A 286 -13.72 2.41 -7.72
N GLY A 287 -13.98 3.37 -8.62
CA GLY A 287 -14.17 3.12 -10.06
C GLY A 287 -12.92 2.51 -10.72
N MET A 288 -11.74 3.03 -10.42
CA MET A 288 -10.46 2.49 -10.91
C MET A 288 -10.25 1.05 -10.44
N LYS A 289 -10.51 0.74 -9.16
CA LYS A 289 -10.40 -0.62 -8.63
C LYS A 289 -11.33 -1.58 -9.36
N THR A 290 -12.58 -1.17 -9.59
CA THR A 290 -13.55 -1.98 -10.34
C THR A 290 -13.12 -2.20 -11.79
N ALA A 291 -12.56 -1.19 -12.43
CA ALA A 291 -12.01 -1.29 -13.78
C ALA A 291 -10.80 -2.24 -13.84
N GLU A 292 -9.89 -2.16 -12.88
CA GLU A 292 -8.76 -3.08 -12.77
C GLU A 292 -9.21 -4.55 -12.58
N GLU A 293 -10.22 -4.78 -11.77
CA GLU A 293 -10.78 -6.13 -11.58
C GLU A 293 -11.43 -6.67 -12.86
N ARG A 294 -12.14 -5.80 -13.61
CA ARG A 294 -12.68 -6.14 -14.93
C ARG A 294 -11.58 -6.45 -15.94
N MET A 295 -10.54 -5.64 -15.99
CA MET A 295 -9.38 -5.87 -16.86
C MET A 295 -8.71 -7.20 -16.56
N LYS A 296 -8.49 -7.53 -15.27
CA LYS A 296 -7.94 -8.83 -14.87
C LYS A 296 -8.81 -10.02 -15.31
N LYS A 297 -10.14 -9.88 -15.23
CA LYS A 297 -11.09 -10.90 -15.71
C LYS A 297 -11.02 -11.05 -17.23
N LEU A 298 -10.97 -9.93 -17.96
CA LEU A 298 -10.85 -9.94 -19.43
C LEU A 298 -9.52 -10.54 -19.89
N GLN A 299 -8.41 -10.21 -19.22
CA GLN A 299 -7.10 -10.79 -19.52
C GLN A 299 -7.10 -12.31 -19.35
N LYS A 300 -7.72 -12.83 -18.28
CA LYS A 300 -7.90 -14.28 -18.10
C LYS A 300 -8.75 -14.91 -19.20
N LEU A 301 -9.84 -14.26 -19.61
CA LEU A 301 -10.67 -14.75 -20.70
C LEU A 301 -9.94 -14.78 -22.04
N ILE A 302 -9.12 -13.77 -22.33
CA ILE A 302 -8.26 -13.73 -23.52
C ILE A 302 -7.22 -14.84 -23.46
N GLU A 303 -6.61 -15.09 -22.31
CA GLU A 303 -5.67 -16.18 -22.12
C GLU A 303 -6.33 -17.56 -22.32
N TYR A 304 -7.53 -17.77 -21.76
CA TYR A 304 -8.30 -18.99 -22.01
C TYR A 304 -8.72 -19.12 -23.48
N GLY A 305 -9.09 -18.03 -24.14
CA GLY A 305 -9.42 -18.02 -25.57
C GLY A 305 -8.22 -18.40 -26.46
N LYS A 306 -7.04 -17.87 -26.14
CA LYS A 306 -5.78 -18.23 -26.83
C LYS A 306 -5.44 -19.71 -26.63
N ASN A 307 -5.50 -20.19 -25.40
CA ASN A 307 -5.25 -21.60 -25.08
C ASN A 307 -6.27 -22.51 -25.78
N TYR A 308 -7.54 -22.12 -25.82
CA TYR A 308 -8.58 -22.89 -26.53
C TYR A 308 -8.31 -22.97 -28.02
N THR A 309 -7.93 -21.89 -28.68
CA THR A 309 -7.59 -21.86 -30.10
C THR A 309 -6.32 -22.64 -30.43
N GLU A 310 -5.37 -22.71 -29.51
CA GLU A 310 -4.12 -23.45 -29.64
C GLU A 310 -4.31 -24.96 -29.46
N TYR A 311 -5.19 -25.38 -28.55
CA TYR A 311 -5.42 -26.81 -28.24
C TYR A 311 -6.59 -27.43 -29.01
N LYS A 312 -7.47 -26.64 -29.63
CA LYS A 312 -8.61 -27.14 -30.42
C LYS A 312 -8.19 -28.04 -31.57
N PRO A 313 -7.14 -27.73 -32.38
CA PRO A 313 -6.71 -28.61 -33.48
C PRO A 313 -6.25 -30.00 -33.03
N VAL A 314 -5.77 -30.14 -31.79
CA VAL A 314 -5.24 -31.40 -31.23
C VAL A 314 -6.35 -32.35 -30.77
N HIS A 315 -7.59 -31.80 -30.58
CA HIS A 315 -8.76 -32.57 -30.14
C HIS A 315 -9.67 -33.02 -31.30
N ASP A 316 -9.52 -32.39 -32.46
CA ASP A 316 -10.34 -32.67 -33.65
C ASP A 316 -9.64 -33.67 -34.62
N GLU A 317 -8.41 -34.19 -34.28
CA GLU A 317 -7.72 -35.32 -34.85
C GLU A 317 -7.92 -36.58 -33.96
#